data_85329a1df18f248ddf69936bf38f15f2
#
_entry.id   85329a1df18f248ddf69936bf38f15f2
#
_cell.length_a   1.000
_cell.length_b   1.000
_cell.length_c   1.000
_cell.angle_alpha   90.00
_cell.angle_beta   90.00
_cell.angle_gamma   90.00
#
_symmetry.space_group_name_H-M   'P 1'
#
loop_
_entity.id
_entity.type
_entity.pdbx_description
1 polymer ?
#
loop_
_entity_poly.entity_id
_entity_poly.type
_entity_poly.pdbx_seq_one_letter_code
_entity_poly.pdbx_strand_id
1 'polypeptide(L)'
;KGGDPLSVSENKVMTAQEAVGAFIHDGDCIAVGGFVTNRRPYALIREIIRQKKRDLYVEGGPSGGDIDMLIGAGCVKAINVSYIANSGYTQVCRRFRAALENGGLLFEDYSLDVQTAAYHAAALGLRYVPVKNMLGSDLADRWGISREERKRHPKLPPEKFVLQEDPFHPGSLVCCVPAPSIDVAVIHAQEASPDGTVRISGAPFQDLDIAMAAAHTIVSCERIVGNGELRRHPERNSLS
;
A
#
# COMPACT_ATOMS: atom_id res chain seq x y z
N LYS A 1 -10.92 -45.16 0.86
CA LYS A 1 -10.41 -44.32 -0.23
C LYS A 1 -10.27 -42.92 0.35
N GLY A 2 -9.10 -42.66 0.93
CA GLY A 2 -8.76 -41.34 1.46
C GLY A 2 -8.32 -40.49 0.29
N GLY A 3 -9.08 -39.45 -0.02
CA GLY A 3 -8.60 -38.36 -0.86
C GLY A 3 -7.53 -37.57 -0.07
N ASP A 4 -6.43 -37.29 -0.73
CA ASP A 4 -5.34 -36.47 -0.19
C ASP A 4 -5.89 -35.08 0.17
N PRO A 5 -5.87 -34.64 1.44
CA PRO A 5 -6.35 -33.31 1.83
C PRO A 5 -5.50 -32.17 1.30
N LEU A 6 -4.43 -32.43 0.53
CA LEU A 6 -3.51 -31.45 -0.06
C LEU A 6 -3.76 -31.18 -1.56
N SER A 7 -4.84 -31.69 -2.17
CA SER A 7 -4.97 -31.74 -3.63
C SER A 7 -6.00 -30.81 -4.27
N VAL A 8 -6.43 -29.74 -3.63
CA VAL A 8 -7.18 -28.70 -4.36
C VAL A 8 -6.53 -27.36 -4.07
N SER A 9 -5.44 -27.06 -4.78
CA SER A 9 -5.05 -25.67 -4.92
C SER A 9 -6.12 -25.00 -5.79
N GLU A 10 -6.98 -24.23 -5.17
CA GLU A 10 -7.96 -23.40 -5.81
C GLU A 10 -7.24 -22.53 -6.87
N ASN A 11 -7.73 -22.52 -8.10
CA ASN A 11 -7.14 -21.67 -9.14
C ASN A 11 -7.48 -20.22 -8.85
N LYS A 12 -6.48 -19.44 -8.43
CA LYS A 12 -6.60 -18.02 -8.06
C LYS A 12 -6.37 -17.06 -9.24
N VAL A 13 -6.19 -17.60 -10.45
CA VAL A 13 -6.00 -16.77 -11.65
C VAL A 13 -7.31 -16.12 -12.06
N MET A 14 -7.26 -14.80 -12.18
CA MET A 14 -8.37 -13.96 -12.59
C MET A 14 -7.91 -12.96 -13.65
N THR A 15 -8.83 -12.45 -14.45
CA THR A 15 -8.57 -11.26 -15.26
C THR A 15 -8.45 -10.03 -14.35
N ALA A 16 -7.78 -8.97 -14.81
CA ALA A 16 -7.74 -7.71 -14.06
C ALA A 16 -9.15 -7.16 -13.78
N GLN A 17 -10.08 -7.35 -14.70
CA GLN A 17 -11.48 -6.94 -14.57
C GLN A 17 -12.18 -7.67 -13.42
N GLU A 18 -12.05 -8.98 -13.36
CA GLU A 18 -12.63 -9.80 -12.30
C GLU A 18 -12.00 -9.48 -10.95
N ALA A 19 -10.68 -9.40 -10.87
CA ALA A 19 -9.96 -9.11 -9.63
C ALA A 19 -10.32 -7.75 -9.04
N VAL A 20 -10.31 -6.69 -9.86
CA VAL A 20 -10.69 -5.34 -9.41
C VAL A 20 -12.18 -5.29 -9.07
N GLY A 21 -13.04 -5.95 -9.84
CA GLY A 21 -14.48 -5.99 -9.59
C GLY A 21 -14.85 -6.67 -8.28
N ALA A 22 -14.15 -7.78 -7.96
CA ALA A 22 -14.43 -8.61 -6.80
C ALA A 22 -13.86 -8.04 -5.49
N PHE A 23 -12.68 -7.40 -5.54
CA PHE A 23 -11.93 -7.08 -4.32
C PHE A 23 -11.78 -5.60 -4.03
N ILE A 24 -11.98 -4.70 -4.98
CA ILE A 24 -11.87 -3.25 -4.73
C ILE A 24 -13.25 -2.60 -4.81
N HIS A 25 -13.63 -1.92 -3.72
CA HIS A 25 -14.90 -1.21 -3.59
C HIS A 25 -14.67 0.28 -3.36
N ASP A 26 -15.70 1.08 -3.61
CA ASP A 26 -15.63 2.50 -3.30
C ASP A 26 -15.44 2.72 -1.79
N GLY A 27 -14.53 3.61 -1.44
CA GLY A 27 -14.18 3.90 -0.05
C GLY A 27 -13.16 2.95 0.57
N ASP A 28 -12.65 1.95 -0.15
CA ASP A 28 -11.61 1.05 0.37
C ASP A 28 -10.28 1.78 0.59
N CYS A 29 -9.52 1.28 1.55
CA CYS A 29 -8.10 1.61 1.73
C CYS A 29 -7.26 0.62 0.92
N ILE A 30 -6.62 1.10 -0.14
CA ILE A 30 -5.72 0.31 -0.97
C ILE A 30 -4.27 0.67 -0.70
N ALA A 31 -3.39 -0.33 -0.60
CA ALA A 31 -1.95 -0.13 -0.57
C ALA A 31 -1.35 -0.54 -1.93
N VAL A 32 -0.54 0.35 -2.53
CA VAL A 32 0.00 0.12 -3.87
C VAL A 32 1.50 -0.11 -3.81
N GLY A 33 1.92 -1.31 -4.18
CA GLY A 33 3.30 -1.77 -4.15
C GLY A 33 4.19 -1.19 -5.24
N GLY A 34 5.45 -1.64 -5.25
CA GLY A 34 6.51 -1.14 -6.11
C GLY A 34 7.26 0.05 -5.50
N PHE A 35 8.32 0.47 -6.18
CA PHE A 35 9.18 1.56 -5.73
C PHE A 35 9.34 2.61 -6.83
N VAL A 36 8.79 3.80 -6.61
CA VAL A 36 8.79 4.95 -7.54
C VAL A 36 8.31 4.56 -8.94
N THR A 37 9.20 4.22 -9.86
CA THR A 37 8.89 3.82 -11.25
C THR A 37 8.99 2.31 -11.49
N ASN A 38 9.49 1.55 -10.50
CA ASN A 38 9.73 0.12 -10.65
C ASN A 38 8.58 -0.73 -10.11
N ARG A 39 8.24 -1.81 -10.82
CA ARG A 39 7.23 -2.81 -10.44
C ARG A 39 5.86 -2.21 -10.07
N ARG A 40 5.45 -1.15 -10.77
CA ARG A 40 4.13 -0.54 -10.53
C ARG A 40 3.03 -1.36 -11.20
N PRO A 41 1.90 -1.64 -10.53
CA PRO A 41 0.83 -2.50 -11.02
C PRO A 41 -0.08 -1.78 -12.03
N TYR A 42 0.48 -1.19 -13.08
CA TYR A 42 -0.25 -0.33 -14.03
C TYR A 42 -1.48 -1.00 -14.68
N ALA A 43 -1.47 -2.31 -14.87
CA ALA A 43 -2.61 -3.02 -15.44
C ALA A 43 -3.82 -2.94 -14.50
N LEU A 44 -3.61 -3.19 -13.20
CA LEU A 44 -4.64 -3.09 -12.16
C LEU A 44 -5.08 -1.64 -11.94
N ILE A 45 -4.14 -0.69 -11.93
CA ILE A 45 -4.44 0.75 -11.80
C ILE A 45 -5.36 1.23 -12.94
N ARG A 46 -5.06 0.87 -14.19
CA ARG A 46 -5.92 1.21 -15.34
C ARG A 46 -7.30 0.58 -15.22
N GLU A 47 -7.38 -0.62 -14.66
CA GLU A 47 -8.66 -1.30 -14.45
C GLU A 47 -9.50 -0.64 -13.34
N ILE A 48 -8.88 -0.23 -12.23
CA ILE A 48 -9.53 0.58 -11.18
C ILE A 48 -10.17 1.84 -11.80
N ILE A 49 -9.43 2.52 -12.66
CA ILE A 49 -9.93 3.72 -13.38
C ILE A 49 -11.07 3.35 -14.35
N ARG A 50 -10.94 2.26 -15.11
CA ARG A 50 -11.96 1.81 -16.09
C ARG A 50 -13.27 1.46 -15.41
N GLN A 51 -13.21 0.82 -14.23
CA GLN A 51 -14.39 0.52 -13.40
C GLN A 51 -14.90 1.73 -12.62
N LYS A 52 -14.24 2.90 -12.73
CA LYS A 52 -14.63 4.14 -12.09
C LYS A 52 -14.74 4.03 -10.56
N LYS A 53 -13.85 3.27 -9.93
CA LYS A 53 -13.79 3.19 -8.45
C LYS A 53 -13.55 4.58 -7.88
N ARG A 54 -14.15 4.87 -6.73
CA ARG A 54 -14.19 6.22 -6.13
C ARG A 54 -13.85 6.20 -4.65
N ASP A 55 -13.53 7.39 -4.15
CA ASP A 55 -13.32 7.67 -2.73
C ASP A 55 -12.28 6.76 -2.06
N LEU A 56 -11.29 6.28 -2.84
CA LEU A 56 -10.24 5.39 -2.35
C LEU A 56 -9.31 6.14 -1.39
N TYR A 57 -8.97 5.48 -0.30
CA TYR A 57 -7.88 5.86 0.59
C TYR A 57 -6.63 5.11 0.14
N VAL A 58 -5.54 5.83 -0.12
CA VAL A 58 -4.35 5.24 -0.74
C VAL A 58 -3.14 5.30 0.18
N GLU A 59 -2.62 4.15 0.52
CA GLU A 59 -1.32 3.97 1.13
C GLU A 59 -0.29 3.76 0.00
N GLY A 60 0.42 4.82 -0.35
CA GLY A 60 1.19 4.85 -1.59
C GLY A 60 2.67 4.55 -1.48
N GLY A 61 3.24 4.61 -0.28
CA GLY A 61 4.71 4.52 -0.14
C GLY A 61 5.43 5.53 -1.04
N PRO A 62 6.61 5.20 -1.56
CA PRO A 62 7.27 5.97 -2.62
C PRO A 62 6.61 5.70 -3.96
N SER A 63 5.72 6.59 -4.37
CA SER A 63 4.83 6.45 -5.51
C SER A 63 5.27 7.22 -6.75
N GLY A 64 4.62 6.94 -7.86
CA GLY A 64 4.89 7.55 -9.16
C GLY A 64 3.65 7.74 -10.02
N GLY A 65 3.80 7.51 -11.31
CA GLY A 65 2.79 7.77 -12.32
C GLY A 65 1.50 6.97 -12.19
N ASP A 66 1.54 5.83 -11.54
CA ASP A 66 0.36 5.00 -11.26
C ASP A 66 -0.61 5.71 -10.30
N ILE A 67 -0.11 6.22 -9.19
CA ILE A 67 -0.92 6.99 -8.24
C ILE A 67 -1.34 8.33 -8.85
N ASP A 68 -0.46 8.98 -9.61
CA ASP A 68 -0.80 10.20 -10.35
C ASP A 68 -1.98 9.98 -11.32
N MET A 69 -2.05 8.80 -11.96
CA MET A 69 -3.18 8.41 -12.80
C MET A 69 -4.48 8.24 -12.00
N LEU A 70 -4.44 7.59 -10.83
CA LEU A 70 -5.62 7.42 -9.96
C LEU A 70 -6.15 8.78 -9.50
N ILE A 71 -5.27 9.68 -9.07
CA ILE A 71 -5.62 11.05 -8.66
C ILE A 71 -6.23 11.81 -9.85
N GLY A 72 -5.57 11.77 -11.01
CA GLY A 72 -6.04 12.43 -12.21
C GLY A 72 -7.39 11.94 -12.72
N ALA A 73 -7.73 10.68 -12.47
CA ALA A 73 -9.03 10.08 -12.78
C ALA A 73 -10.11 10.35 -11.71
N GLY A 74 -9.76 11.03 -10.60
CA GLY A 74 -10.68 11.33 -9.50
C GLY A 74 -11.08 10.09 -8.70
N CYS A 75 -10.21 9.09 -8.63
CA CYS A 75 -10.46 7.87 -7.85
C CYS A 75 -10.11 8.03 -6.36
N VAL A 76 -9.22 8.97 -6.02
CA VAL A 76 -8.59 9.08 -4.71
C VAL A 76 -9.26 10.15 -3.86
N LYS A 77 -9.66 9.79 -2.64
CA LYS A 77 -10.19 10.68 -1.61
C LYS A 77 -9.08 11.21 -0.71
N ALA A 78 -8.24 10.30 -0.23
CA ALA A 78 -7.14 10.63 0.65
C ALA A 78 -5.90 9.80 0.28
N ILE A 79 -4.73 10.36 0.51
CA ILE A 79 -3.46 9.68 0.24
C ILE A 79 -2.47 9.90 1.38
N ASN A 80 -1.78 8.83 1.74
CA ASN A 80 -0.62 8.83 2.60
C ASN A 80 0.59 8.37 1.78
N VAL A 81 1.57 9.24 1.58
CA VAL A 81 2.79 8.94 0.81
C VAL A 81 4.00 9.59 1.47
N SER A 82 5.15 8.96 1.34
CA SER A 82 6.45 9.54 1.71
C SER A 82 7.14 10.23 0.54
N TYR A 83 6.74 9.91 -0.69
CA TYR A 83 7.30 10.46 -1.91
C TYR A 83 6.38 10.19 -3.10
N ILE A 84 6.19 11.19 -3.96
CA ILE A 84 5.39 11.03 -5.19
C ILE A 84 5.99 11.82 -6.36
N ALA A 85 6.76 11.12 -7.19
CA ALA A 85 7.39 11.69 -8.37
C ALA A 85 7.62 10.62 -9.46
N ASN A 86 7.86 11.08 -10.68
CA ASN A 86 8.39 10.26 -11.76
C ASN A 86 9.87 10.59 -11.95
N SER A 87 10.73 9.94 -11.17
CA SER A 87 12.18 10.14 -11.22
C SER A 87 12.71 10.06 -12.66
N GLY A 88 13.53 11.03 -13.03
CA GLY A 88 14.02 11.17 -14.39
C GLY A 88 13.11 11.95 -15.36
N TYR A 89 11.83 12.21 -14.98
CA TYR A 89 10.88 12.93 -15.81
C TYR A 89 10.33 14.19 -15.13
N THR A 90 9.87 14.07 -13.90
CA THR A 90 9.34 15.18 -13.10
C THR A 90 9.75 15.03 -11.64
N GLN A 91 10.01 16.17 -10.98
CA GLN A 91 10.34 16.20 -9.53
C GLN A 91 9.12 15.92 -8.65
N VAL A 92 7.92 16.25 -9.13
CA VAL A 92 6.64 15.98 -8.47
C VAL A 92 5.63 15.59 -9.53
N CYS A 93 4.81 14.59 -9.26
CA CYS A 93 3.73 14.17 -10.16
C CYS A 93 2.71 15.31 -10.38
N ARG A 94 2.34 15.54 -11.62
CA ARG A 94 1.60 16.76 -12.03
C ARG A 94 0.16 16.79 -11.56
N ARG A 95 -0.54 15.65 -11.61
CA ARG A 95 -1.94 15.53 -11.17
C ARG A 95 -2.04 15.64 -9.65
N PHE A 96 -1.10 15.02 -8.95
CA PHE A 96 -0.97 15.15 -7.51
C PHE A 96 -0.79 16.61 -7.11
N ARG A 97 0.19 17.32 -7.71
CA ARG A 97 0.41 18.75 -7.44
C ARG A 97 -0.86 19.56 -7.66
N ALA A 98 -1.49 19.43 -8.84
CA ALA A 98 -2.71 20.17 -9.17
C ALA A 98 -3.86 19.87 -8.18
N ALA A 99 -4.01 18.62 -7.75
CA ALA A 99 -5.05 18.24 -6.80
C ALA A 99 -4.83 18.88 -5.42
N LEU A 100 -3.56 18.96 -4.95
CA LEU A 100 -3.22 19.64 -3.71
C LEU A 100 -3.46 21.16 -3.79
N GLU A 101 -2.97 21.80 -4.84
CA GLU A 101 -3.11 23.26 -5.06
C GLU A 101 -4.58 23.68 -5.16
N ASN A 102 -5.46 22.82 -5.68
CA ASN A 102 -6.89 23.07 -5.80
C ASN A 102 -7.71 22.58 -4.58
N GLY A 103 -7.08 22.04 -3.55
CA GLY A 103 -7.77 21.53 -2.35
C GLY A 103 -8.67 20.32 -2.60
N GLY A 104 -8.47 19.59 -3.71
CA GLY A 104 -9.30 18.44 -4.11
C GLY A 104 -8.84 17.09 -3.56
N LEU A 105 -7.78 17.04 -2.74
CA LEU A 105 -7.17 15.80 -2.24
C LEU A 105 -6.77 15.96 -0.78
N LEU A 106 -7.22 15.05 0.06
CA LEU A 106 -6.69 14.92 1.42
C LEU A 106 -5.31 14.26 1.36
N PHE A 107 -4.32 14.93 1.89
CA PHE A 107 -2.93 14.48 1.83
C PHE A 107 -2.29 14.46 3.22
N GLU A 108 -1.68 13.35 3.56
CA GLU A 108 -0.81 13.23 4.72
C GLU A 108 0.54 12.65 4.29
N ASP A 109 1.60 13.13 4.93
CA ASP A 109 2.94 12.61 4.72
C ASP A 109 3.61 12.13 6.01
N TYR A 110 4.44 11.13 5.84
CA TYR A 110 5.39 10.65 6.83
C TYR A 110 6.77 10.55 6.17
N SER A 111 7.82 10.46 6.96
CA SER A 111 9.09 10.05 6.40
C SER A 111 9.01 8.60 5.91
N LEU A 112 9.86 8.24 4.93
CA LEU A 112 9.83 6.92 4.31
C LEU A 112 10.04 5.79 5.32
N ASP A 113 10.95 5.99 6.26
CA ASP A 113 11.29 5.04 7.31
C ASP A 113 10.11 4.85 8.30
N VAL A 114 9.43 5.93 8.68
CA VAL A 114 8.25 5.86 9.56
C VAL A 114 7.09 5.15 8.85
N GLN A 115 6.84 5.45 7.58
CA GLN A 115 5.81 4.78 6.82
C GLN A 115 6.11 3.28 6.64
N THR A 116 7.38 2.92 6.37
CA THR A 116 7.80 1.51 6.30
C THR A 116 7.61 0.81 7.63
N ALA A 117 7.99 1.44 8.75
CA ALA A 117 7.78 0.88 10.09
C ALA A 117 6.29 0.68 10.39
N ALA A 118 5.41 1.59 9.96
CA ALA A 118 3.97 1.46 10.15
C ALA A 118 3.37 0.29 9.32
N TYR A 119 3.83 0.10 8.08
CA TYR A 119 3.42 -1.06 7.27
C TYR A 119 3.90 -2.38 7.85
N HIS A 120 5.15 -2.42 8.32
CA HIS A 120 5.69 -3.60 9.01
C HIS A 120 4.90 -3.91 10.29
N ALA A 121 4.57 -2.89 11.08
CA ALA A 121 3.72 -3.06 12.26
C ALA A 121 2.33 -3.63 11.88
N ALA A 122 1.71 -3.13 10.81
CA ALA A 122 0.45 -3.67 10.31
C ALA A 122 0.57 -5.14 9.87
N ALA A 123 1.65 -5.50 9.17
CA ALA A 123 1.95 -6.87 8.76
C ALA A 123 2.10 -7.84 9.95
N LEU A 124 2.63 -7.36 11.07
CA LEU A 124 2.74 -8.11 12.32
C LEU A 124 1.46 -8.09 13.18
N GLY A 125 0.39 -7.45 12.74
CA GLY A 125 -0.85 -7.31 13.50
C GLY A 125 -0.76 -6.30 14.65
N LEU A 126 0.25 -5.45 14.70
CA LEU A 126 0.38 -4.39 15.67
C LEU A 126 -0.54 -3.23 15.31
N ARG A 127 -1.06 -2.52 16.31
CA ARG A 127 -1.97 -1.39 16.09
C ARG A 127 -1.25 -0.06 15.86
N TYR A 128 -0.01 0.04 16.29
CA TYR A 128 0.85 1.22 16.14
C TYR A 128 2.31 0.85 16.31
N VAL A 129 3.21 1.74 15.92
CA VAL A 129 4.65 1.62 16.13
C VAL A 129 5.19 2.89 16.82
N PRO A 130 5.97 2.77 17.91
CA PRO A 130 6.66 3.90 18.51
C PRO A 130 7.93 4.21 17.71
N VAL A 131 8.08 5.48 17.28
CA VAL A 131 9.23 5.95 16.51
C VAL A 131 9.77 7.26 17.09
N LYS A 132 11.06 7.52 16.89
CA LYS A 132 11.70 8.78 17.27
C LYS A 132 11.93 9.72 16.08
N ASN A 133 11.94 9.19 14.89
CA ASN A 133 12.41 9.84 13.66
C ASN A 133 11.60 11.07 13.24
N MET A 134 10.38 11.22 13.72
CA MET A 134 9.55 12.41 13.44
C MET A 134 9.82 13.57 14.38
N LEU A 135 10.33 13.31 15.58
CA LEU A 135 10.53 14.33 16.60
C LEU A 135 11.56 15.38 16.13
N GLY A 136 11.21 16.66 16.32
CA GLY A 136 12.04 17.79 15.90
C GLY A 136 12.02 18.06 14.39
N SER A 137 11.08 17.51 13.66
CA SER A 137 10.87 17.79 12.23
C SER A 137 9.52 18.43 11.97
N ASP A 138 9.39 19.13 10.84
CA ASP A 138 8.11 19.70 10.37
C ASP A 138 7.02 18.64 10.19
N LEU A 139 7.38 17.36 9.98
CA LEU A 139 6.42 16.27 9.87
C LEU A 139 5.64 16.01 11.16
N ALA A 140 6.25 16.32 12.33
CA ALA A 140 5.57 16.26 13.60
C ALA A 140 4.68 17.49 13.84
N ASP A 141 5.16 18.66 13.46
CA ASP A 141 4.51 19.94 13.78
C ASP A 141 3.40 20.30 12.78
N ARG A 142 3.51 19.86 11.54
CA ARG A 142 2.57 20.19 10.44
C ARG A 142 1.85 18.95 9.94
N TRP A 143 0.55 18.90 10.19
CA TRP A 143 -0.30 17.83 9.71
C TRP A 143 -0.97 18.23 8.40
N GLY A 144 -0.90 17.37 7.39
CA GLY A 144 -1.57 17.60 6.12
C GLY A 144 -3.09 17.46 6.22
N ILE A 145 -3.57 16.54 7.07
CA ILE A 145 -4.99 16.33 7.35
C ILE A 145 -5.28 16.72 8.81
N SER A 146 -6.14 17.71 9.03
CA SER A 146 -6.51 18.17 10.37
C SER A 146 -7.27 17.11 11.17
N ARG A 147 -7.29 17.26 12.51
CA ARG A 147 -8.08 16.38 13.41
C ARG A 147 -9.58 16.40 13.09
N GLU A 148 -10.10 17.57 12.75
CA GLU A 148 -11.51 17.74 12.39
C GLU A 148 -11.84 17.00 11.10
N GLU A 149 -10.96 17.07 10.11
CA GLU A 149 -11.14 16.37 8.85
C GLU A 149 -11.01 14.85 9.03
N ARG A 150 -10.04 14.39 9.82
CA ARG A 150 -9.90 12.95 10.13
C ARG A 150 -11.15 12.34 10.74
N LYS A 151 -11.85 13.06 11.63
CA LYS A 151 -13.10 12.60 12.25
C LYS A 151 -14.24 12.36 11.25
N ARG A 152 -14.20 13.00 10.08
CA ARG A 152 -15.19 12.85 9.00
C ARG A 152 -14.92 11.65 8.10
N HIS A 153 -13.74 11.04 8.25
CA HIS A 153 -13.26 9.98 7.36
C HIS A 153 -12.94 8.71 8.14
N PRO A 154 -13.82 7.68 8.08
CA PRO A 154 -13.74 6.49 8.94
C PRO A 154 -12.51 5.62 8.70
N LYS A 155 -11.89 5.73 7.53
CA LYS A 155 -10.65 5.01 7.20
C LYS A 155 -9.39 5.71 7.70
N LEU A 156 -9.48 6.97 8.11
CA LEU A 156 -8.32 7.69 8.66
C LEU A 156 -8.26 7.50 10.18
N PRO A 157 -7.07 7.29 10.75
CA PRO A 157 -6.91 7.32 12.19
C PRO A 157 -7.22 8.73 12.72
N PRO A 158 -7.79 8.89 13.93
CA PRO A 158 -8.19 10.18 14.48
C PRO A 158 -7.03 11.14 14.70
N GLU A 159 -5.83 10.60 14.88
CA GLU A 159 -4.58 11.33 15.07
C GLU A 159 -3.54 10.85 14.07
N LYS A 160 -2.67 11.75 13.60
CA LYS A 160 -1.51 11.37 12.78
C LYS A 160 -0.55 10.49 13.59
N PHE A 161 -0.31 10.87 14.84
CA PHE A 161 0.42 10.12 15.85
C PHE A 161 0.05 10.65 17.24
N VAL A 162 0.41 9.91 18.27
CA VAL A 162 0.29 10.33 19.68
C VAL A 162 1.68 10.37 20.31
N LEU A 163 1.99 11.46 21.00
CA LEU A 163 3.22 11.53 21.80
C LEU A 163 3.04 10.72 23.09
N GLN A 164 4.02 9.88 23.40
CA GLN A 164 4.06 9.08 24.62
C GLN A 164 5.46 9.12 25.21
N GLU A 165 5.56 9.10 26.52
CA GLU A 165 6.85 8.92 27.20
C GLU A 165 7.38 7.50 26.89
N ASP A 166 8.68 7.41 26.58
CA ASP A 166 9.35 6.13 26.36
C ASP A 166 9.47 5.37 27.70
N PRO A 167 8.81 4.22 27.88
CA PRO A 167 8.82 3.51 29.16
C PRO A 167 10.20 2.98 29.56
N PHE A 168 11.14 2.90 28.63
CA PHE A 168 12.51 2.42 28.85
C PHE A 168 13.56 3.54 28.95
N HIS A 169 13.17 4.76 28.58
CA HIS A 169 14.06 5.93 28.62
C HIS A 169 13.32 7.13 29.21
N PRO A 170 13.21 7.22 30.57
CA PRO A 170 12.49 8.29 31.26
C PRO A 170 12.91 9.69 30.80
N GLY A 171 11.94 10.57 30.60
CA GLY A 171 12.15 11.92 30.07
C GLY A 171 12.32 12.02 28.55
N SER A 172 12.29 10.90 27.84
CA SER A 172 12.28 10.84 26.38
C SER A 172 10.85 10.65 25.85
N LEU A 173 10.56 11.21 24.68
CA LEU A 173 9.27 11.02 23.99
C LEU A 173 9.44 10.16 22.74
N VAL A 174 8.37 9.45 22.37
CA VAL A 174 8.21 8.75 21.10
C VAL A 174 6.90 9.16 20.43
N CYS A 175 6.88 9.13 19.09
CA CYS A 175 5.65 9.23 18.30
C CYS A 175 5.07 7.84 18.12
N CYS A 176 3.91 7.56 18.70
CA CYS A 176 3.15 6.34 18.44
C CYS A 176 2.36 6.53 17.14
N VAL A 177 2.88 6.03 16.04
CA VAL A 177 2.28 6.14 14.71
C VAL A 177 1.32 4.98 14.47
N PRO A 178 0.06 5.22 14.07
CA PRO A 178 -0.90 4.15 13.82
C PRO A 178 -0.47 3.27 12.64
N ALA A 179 -0.60 1.95 12.80
CA ALA A 179 -0.48 1.00 11.72
C ALA A 179 -1.71 1.12 10.82
N PRO A 180 -1.56 1.19 9.48
CA PRO A 180 -2.70 1.33 8.58
C PRO A 180 -3.56 0.06 8.55
N SER A 181 -4.87 0.26 8.37
CA SER A 181 -5.80 -0.83 8.07
C SER A 181 -6.01 -0.87 6.56
N ILE A 182 -5.49 -1.89 5.91
CA ILE A 182 -5.46 -2.02 4.45
C ILE A 182 -6.53 -3.05 4.04
N ASP A 183 -7.48 -2.63 3.20
CA ASP A 183 -8.48 -3.56 2.65
C ASP A 183 -7.87 -4.40 1.52
N VAL A 184 -7.14 -3.76 0.59
CA VAL A 184 -6.54 -4.45 -0.55
C VAL A 184 -5.12 -3.98 -0.83
N ALA A 185 -4.18 -4.91 -0.89
CA ALA A 185 -2.85 -4.68 -1.45
C ALA A 185 -2.89 -4.92 -2.98
N VAL A 186 -2.34 -3.98 -3.73
CA VAL A 186 -2.28 -4.01 -5.21
C VAL A 186 -0.81 -4.01 -5.60
N ILE A 187 -0.29 -5.16 -6.00
CA ILE A 187 1.15 -5.33 -6.28
C ILE A 187 1.40 -5.89 -7.68
N HIS A 188 2.66 -5.81 -8.12
CA HIS A 188 3.13 -6.40 -9.38
C HIS A 188 4.33 -7.30 -9.12
N ALA A 189 4.37 -8.45 -9.78
CA ALA A 189 5.45 -9.43 -9.68
C ALA A 189 5.91 -9.90 -11.06
N GLN A 190 7.06 -10.56 -11.13
CA GLN A 190 7.53 -11.16 -12.38
C GLN A 190 6.84 -12.49 -12.65
N GLU A 191 6.61 -13.30 -11.62
CA GLU A 191 6.02 -14.63 -11.77
C GLU A 191 4.97 -14.88 -10.69
N ALA A 192 3.90 -15.58 -11.10
CA ALA A 192 2.92 -16.13 -10.18
C ALA A 192 2.44 -17.50 -10.68
N SER A 193 1.95 -18.35 -9.78
CA SER A 193 1.34 -19.62 -10.12
C SER A 193 -0.14 -19.66 -9.73
N PRO A 194 -0.94 -20.54 -10.33
CA PRO A 194 -2.38 -20.60 -10.10
C PRO A 194 -2.78 -20.82 -8.63
N ASP A 195 -1.93 -21.39 -7.81
CA ASP A 195 -2.17 -21.56 -6.37
C ASP A 195 -1.96 -20.27 -5.54
N GLY A 196 -1.54 -19.20 -6.19
CA GLY A 196 -1.30 -17.90 -5.54
C GLY A 196 0.12 -17.68 -5.06
N THR A 197 1.05 -18.62 -5.31
CA THR A 197 2.48 -18.39 -5.02
C THR A 197 3.03 -17.33 -5.96
N VAL A 198 3.78 -16.37 -5.41
CA VAL A 198 4.31 -15.20 -6.14
C VAL A 198 5.81 -15.09 -5.96
N ARG A 199 6.50 -14.74 -7.02
CA ARG A 199 7.93 -14.45 -7.01
C ARG A 199 8.21 -13.06 -7.55
N ILE A 200 8.78 -12.22 -6.69
CA ILE A 200 9.30 -10.90 -7.03
C ILE A 200 10.80 -11.04 -7.24
N SER A 201 11.29 -10.63 -8.41
CA SER A 201 12.73 -10.60 -8.70
C SER A 201 13.29 -9.22 -8.35
N GLY A 202 14.36 -9.20 -7.56
CA GLY A 202 14.94 -7.98 -7.01
C GLY A 202 14.37 -7.60 -5.64
N ALA A 203 14.61 -6.37 -5.21
CA ALA A 203 14.16 -5.88 -3.91
C ALA A 203 12.64 -5.71 -3.85
N PRO A 204 11.92 -6.40 -2.96
CA PRO A 204 10.47 -6.27 -2.84
C PRO A 204 10.02 -4.96 -2.18
N PHE A 205 10.93 -4.29 -1.48
CA PHE A 205 10.66 -3.09 -0.70
C PHE A 205 9.50 -3.30 0.30
N GLN A 206 8.42 -2.51 0.21
CA GLN A 206 7.27 -2.60 1.12
C GLN A 206 6.21 -3.62 0.66
N ASP A 207 6.37 -4.26 -0.50
CA ASP A 207 5.34 -5.12 -1.10
C ASP A 207 4.94 -6.29 -0.19
N LEU A 208 5.90 -6.87 0.54
CA LEU A 208 5.62 -7.98 1.46
C LEU A 208 4.83 -7.50 2.67
N ASP A 209 5.22 -6.38 3.25
CA ASP A 209 4.54 -5.83 4.42
C ASP A 209 3.09 -5.43 4.09
N ILE A 210 2.86 -4.73 2.97
CA ILE A 210 1.49 -4.35 2.59
C ILE A 210 0.63 -5.55 2.21
N ALA A 211 1.22 -6.59 1.58
CA ALA A 211 0.50 -7.82 1.27
C ALA A 211 0.10 -8.60 2.52
N MET A 212 0.98 -8.65 3.52
CA MET A 212 0.69 -9.31 4.81
C MET A 212 -0.28 -8.51 5.69
N ALA A 213 -0.28 -7.18 5.56
CA ALA A 213 -1.16 -6.29 6.31
C ALA A 213 -2.59 -6.22 5.75
N ALA A 214 -2.78 -6.48 4.47
CA ALA A 214 -4.05 -6.33 3.78
C ALA A 214 -5.00 -7.50 4.01
N ALA A 215 -6.31 -7.21 4.02
CA ALA A 215 -7.33 -8.25 4.05
C ALA A 215 -7.33 -9.10 2.78
N HIS A 216 -7.05 -8.47 1.63
CA HIS A 216 -6.90 -9.12 0.33
C HIS A 216 -5.66 -8.61 -0.39
N THR A 217 -5.03 -9.47 -1.19
CA THR A 217 -3.91 -9.09 -2.05
C THR A 217 -4.21 -9.49 -3.48
N ILE A 218 -4.20 -8.53 -4.41
CA ILE A 218 -4.29 -8.76 -5.84
C ILE A 218 -2.93 -8.49 -6.49
N VAL A 219 -2.49 -9.45 -7.32
CA VAL A 219 -1.17 -9.42 -7.94
C VAL A 219 -1.31 -9.46 -9.45
N SER A 220 -0.79 -8.45 -10.14
CA SER A 220 -0.50 -8.60 -11.57
C SER A 220 0.89 -9.20 -11.76
N CYS A 221 1.08 -10.04 -12.76
CA CYS A 221 2.38 -10.64 -13.04
C CYS A 221 2.73 -10.59 -14.54
N GLU A 222 4.02 -10.67 -14.83
CA GLU A 222 4.51 -10.73 -16.21
C GLU A 222 4.28 -12.13 -16.79
N ARG A 223 4.37 -13.17 -15.94
CA ARG A 223 4.25 -14.57 -16.37
C ARG A 223 3.50 -15.41 -15.33
N ILE A 224 2.51 -16.17 -15.80
CA ILE A 224 1.89 -17.25 -15.02
C ILE A 224 2.63 -18.54 -15.34
N VAL A 225 3.15 -19.20 -14.30
CA VAL A 225 3.90 -20.47 -14.41
C VAL A 225 3.13 -21.62 -13.75
N GLY A 226 3.51 -22.86 -14.04
CA GLY A 226 2.86 -24.01 -13.41
C GLY A 226 3.10 -24.08 -11.89
N ASN A 227 2.13 -24.60 -11.14
CA ASN A 227 2.20 -24.72 -9.67
C ASN A 227 3.49 -25.39 -9.16
N GLY A 228 4.02 -26.40 -9.87
CA GLY A 228 5.26 -27.09 -9.49
C GLY A 228 6.53 -26.30 -9.76
N GLU A 229 6.49 -25.25 -10.58
CA GLU A 229 7.70 -24.52 -10.98
C GLU A 229 8.24 -23.63 -9.86
N LEU A 230 7.38 -22.86 -9.21
CA LEU A 230 7.78 -22.01 -8.09
C LEU A 230 8.13 -22.83 -6.84
N ARG A 231 7.49 -23.99 -6.66
CA ARG A 231 7.74 -24.88 -5.52
C ARG A 231 9.10 -25.56 -5.55
N ARG A 232 9.79 -25.62 -6.71
CA ARG A 232 11.15 -26.17 -6.83
C ARG A 232 12.20 -25.32 -6.10
N HIS A 233 11.92 -24.02 -5.95
CA HIS A 233 12.80 -23.06 -5.32
C HIS A 233 11.99 -22.16 -4.37
N PRO A 234 11.46 -22.72 -3.25
CA PRO A 234 10.59 -22.01 -2.34
C PRO A 234 11.31 -20.82 -1.66
N GLU A 235 12.61 -20.90 -1.51
CA GLU A 235 13.46 -19.84 -0.95
C GLU A 235 13.47 -18.55 -1.79
N ARG A 236 12.99 -18.62 -3.04
CA ARG A 236 12.87 -17.48 -3.95
C ARG A 236 11.46 -16.89 -4.02
N ASN A 237 10.50 -17.51 -3.36
CA ASN A 237 9.13 -17.05 -3.39
C ASN A 237 8.96 -15.90 -2.41
N SER A 238 8.18 -14.91 -2.81
CA SER A 238 7.91 -13.71 -2.01
C SER A 238 6.63 -13.85 -1.21
N LEU A 239 5.60 -14.47 -1.81
CA LEU A 239 4.31 -14.76 -1.18
C LEU A 239 3.88 -16.19 -1.55
N SER A 240 3.12 -16.85 -0.67
CA SER A 240 2.59 -18.20 -0.89
C SER A 240 1.30 -18.44 -0.10
#